data_db0be9555835c1ad79d17d847dd304e6
#
_entry.id   db0be9555835c1ad79d17d847dd304e6
#
_cell.length_a   1.000
_cell.length_b   1.000
_cell.length_c   1.000
_cell.angle_alpha   90.00
_cell.angle_beta   90.00
_cell.angle_gamma   90.00
#
_symmetry.space_group_name_H-M   'P 1'
#
loop_
_entity.id
_entity.type
_entity.pdbx_description
1 polymer ?
#
loop_
_entity_poly.entity_id
_entity_poly.type
_entity_poly.pdbx_seq_one_letter_code
_entity_poly.pdbx_strand_id
1 'polypeptide(L)'
;VHRRGVGLVFQDNALFPHRDVEDNVAFGLRVAGVPVESRMRQVAEMLRLVGLDGFAARSVDTLSGGEAQRVALARALAPGPRLLLLDEPFGSLDRVLRDRLVGEVGGLLRALGQTALHVTHDRDEAFAIADRIAVLGKGRIQRIGTPAEVWAEPGTVYVARCLGHENLIELDSGGRCPLGRLAKGAGTVLVHGDRVVIGPSGDNSSPVGTVVESVFRGETTLVRIRVGDLVIGVPSTARVGVGSEVAVILEPGAVVPLD
;
A
#
# COMPACT_ATOMS: atom_id res chain seq x y z
N VAL A 1 7.00 27.13 -13.71
CA VAL A 1 6.88 25.79 -13.13
C VAL A 1 8.26 25.18 -12.90
N HIS A 2 9.16 25.21 -13.89
CA HIS A 2 10.51 24.63 -13.84
C HIS A 2 11.43 25.16 -12.72
N ARG A 3 11.13 26.30 -12.09
CA ARG A 3 11.92 26.89 -10.99
C ARG A 3 11.49 26.42 -9.60
N ARG A 4 10.45 25.57 -9.49
CA ARG A 4 9.92 25.14 -8.17
C ARG A 4 10.65 23.95 -7.58
N GLY A 5 11.51 23.26 -8.34
CA GLY A 5 12.21 22.07 -7.88
C GLY A 5 11.26 20.91 -7.57
N VAL A 6 10.18 20.78 -8.33
CA VAL A 6 9.18 19.71 -8.20
C VAL A 6 9.17 18.89 -9.47
N GLY A 7 9.40 17.58 -9.35
CA GLY A 7 9.17 16.58 -10.38
C GLY A 7 7.76 16.01 -10.26
N LEU A 8 7.16 15.59 -11.38
CA LEU A 8 5.82 15.02 -11.40
C LEU A 8 5.79 13.83 -12.35
N VAL A 9 5.26 12.71 -11.88
CA VAL A 9 4.92 11.52 -12.66
C VAL A 9 3.41 11.35 -12.61
N PHE A 10 2.78 11.38 -13.79
CA PHE A 10 1.35 11.20 -13.96
C PHE A 10 0.99 9.70 -14.10
N GLN A 11 -0.26 9.37 -13.86
CA GLN A 11 -0.81 8.02 -13.97
C GLN A 11 -0.63 7.39 -15.36
N ASP A 12 -0.73 8.20 -16.43
CA ASP A 12 -0.55 7.78 -17.82
C ASP A 12 0.89 7.91 -18.32
N ASN A 13 1.86 8.12 -17.40
CA ASN A 13 3.27 8.41 -17.67
C ASN A 13 3.52 9.68 -18.49
N ALA A 14 2.56 10.14 -19.30
CA ALA A 14 2.58 11.33 -20.14
C ALA A 14 3.92 11.54 -20.86
N LEU A 15 4.48 10.49 -21.47
CA LEU A 15 5.70 10.57 -22.27
C LEU A 15 5.41 11.35 -23.57
N PHE A 16 6.43 12.02 -24.10
CA PHE A 16 6.33 12.71 -25.38
C PHE A 16 6.40 11.68 -26.52
N PRO A 17 5.30 11.37 -27.22
CA PRO A 17 5.22 10.24 -28.15
C PRO A 17 6.10 10.38 -29.39
N HIS A 18 6.45 11.62 -29.77
CA HIS A 18 7.28 11.91 -30.96
C HIS A 18 8.77 12.07 -30.64
N ARG A 19 9.19 11.61 -29.46
CA ARG A 19 10.57 11.69 -28.97
C ARG A 19 11.04 10.32 -28.53
N ASP A 20 12.34 10.08 -28.66
CA ASP A 20 12.97 8.91 -28.09
C ASP A 20 13.08 8.99 -26.54
N VAL A 21 13.61 7.95 -25.94
CA VAL A 21 13.80 7.85 -24.48
C VAL A 21 14.78 8.92 -23.98
N GLU A 22 15.90 9.15 -24.69
CA GLU A 22 16.87 10.19 -24.34
C GLU A 22 16.24 11.57 -24.30
N ASP A 23 15.53 11.95 -25.34
CA ASP A 23 14.85 13.24 -25.45
C ASP A 23 13.77 13.44 -24.40
N ASN A 24 13.05 12.37 -24.01
CA ASN A 24 12.11 12.41 -22.91
C ASN A 24 12.81 12.72 -21.59
N VAL A 25 13.86 11.98 -21.23
CA VAL A 25 14.60 12.16 -19.98
C VAL A 25 15.33 13.50 -19.97
N ALA A 26 15.91 13.91 -21.10
CA ALA A 26 16.64 15.16 -21.26
C ALA A 26 15.74 16.41 -21.18
N PHE A 27 14.42 16.29 -21.28
CA PHE A 27 13.52 17.43 -21.41
C PHE A 27 13.67 18.45 -20.28
N GLY A 28 13.60 18.00 -19.03
CA GLY A 28 13.73 18.88 -17.86
C GLY A 28 15.10 19.55 -17.76
N LEU A 29 16.15 18.80 -18.08
CA LEU A 29 17.54 19.30 -18.11
C LEU A 29 17.73 20.38 -19.20
N ARG A 30 17.09 20.18 -20.36
CA ARG A 30 17.10 21.14 -21.46
C ARG A 30 16.41 22.45 -21.07
N VAL A 31 15.26 22.36 -20.43
CA VAL A 31 14.52 23.52 -19.91
C VAL A 31 15.32 24.26 -18.81
N ALA A 32 16.09 23.52 -18.02
CA ALA A 32 16.99 24.11 -17.01
C ALA A 32 18.27 24.72 -17.59
N GLY A 33 18.50 24.63 -18.92
CA GLY A 33 19.66 25.21 -19.60
C GLY A 33 20.96 24.39 -19.38
N VAL A 34 20.87 23.11 -19.03
CA VAL A 34 22.05 22.25 -18.84
C VAL A 34 22.78 22.06 -20.17
N PRO A 35 24.12 22.30 -20.23
CA PRO A 35 24.92 22.11 -21.45
C PRO A 35 24.79 20.68 -22.00
N VAL A 36 24.89 20.54 -23.33
CA VAL A 36 24.64 19.28 -24.05
C VAL A 36 25.44 18.11 -23.50
N GLU A 37 26.75 18.26 -23.33
CA GLU A 37 27.61 17.18 -22.82
C GLU A 37 27.26 16.72 -21.39
N SER A 38 26.97 17.69 -20.51
CA SER A 38 26.53 17.38 -19.13
C SER A 38 25.17 16.72 -19.12
N ARG A 39 24.26 17.17 -19.99
CA ARG A 39 22.92 16.61 -20.14
C ARG A 39 22.95 15.14 -20.59
N MET A 40 23.75 14.81 -21.61
CA MET A 40 23.91 13.44 -22.09
C MET A 40 24.45 12.50 -21.01
N ARG A 41 25.44 12.96 -20.23
CA ARG A 41 25.95 12.18 -19.08
C ARG A 41 24.88 11.94 -18.03
N GLN A 42 24.13 12.98 -17.65
CA GLN A 42 23.07 12.86 -16.65
C GLN A 42 21.93 11.94 -17.13
N VAL A 43 21.55 12.01 -18.40
CA VAL A 43 20.56 11.09 -18.99
C VAL A 43 21.04 9.65 -18.95
N ALA A 44 22.29 9.37 -19.37
CA ALA A 44 22.85 8.03 -19.34
C ALA A 44 22.94 7.46 -17.90
N GLU A 45 23.33 8.30 -16.94
CA GLU A 45 23.36 7.93 -15.53
C GLU A 45 21.95 7.62 -15.01
N MET A 46 20.97 8.47 -15.33
CA MET A 46 19.58 8.27 -14.90
C MET A 46 18.97 7.01 -15.51
N LEU A 47 19.21 6.75 -16.81
CA LEU A 47 18.72 5.53 -17.46
C LEU A 47 19.35 4.27 -16.83
N ARG A 48 20.61 4.31 -16.44
CA ARG A 48 21.27 3.23 -15.71
C ARG A 48 20.62 3.01 -14.33
N LEU A 49 20.35 4.09 -13.59
CA LEU A 49 19.74 4.02 -12.27
C LEU A 49 18.33 3.39 -12.30
N VAL A 50 17.56 3.63 -13.38
CA VAL A 50 16.24 3.01 -13.55
C VAL A 50 16.28 1.66 -14.29
N GLY A 51 17.46 1.10 -14.54
CA GLY A 51 17.63 -0.20 -15.20
C GLY A 51 17.27 -0.21 -16.69
N LEU A 52 17.46 0.91 -17.38
CA LEU A 52 17.20 1.09 -18.83
C LEU A 52 18.50 1.45 -19.59
N ASP A 53 19.61 0.86 -19.20
CA ASP A 53 20.86 1.06 -19.94
C ASP A 53 20.71 0.60 -21.39
N GLY A 54 21.23 1.40 -22.34
CA GLY A 54 21.10 1.14 -23.77
C GLY A 54 19.76 1.50 -24.42
N PHE A 55 18.80 2.06 -23.67
CA PHE A 55 17.46 2.41 -24.21
C PHE A 55 17.39 3.82 -24.84
N ALA A 56 18.43 4.63 -24.75
CA ALA A 56 18.43 6.06 -25.11
C ALA A 56 17.79 6.34 -26.47
N ALA A 57 18.16 5.60 -27.53
CA ALA A 57 17.66 5.80 -28.90
C ALA A 57 16.36 5.08 -29.22
N ARG A 58 15.72 4.41 -28.24
CA ARG A 58 14.44 3.72 -28.47
C ARG A 58 13.28 4.71 -28.59
N SER A 59 12.35 4.41 -29.50
CA SER A 59 11.06 5.11 -29.53
C SER A 59 10.22 4.72 -28.32
N VAL A 60 9.55 5.69 -27.70
CA VAL A 60 8.69 5.43 -26.54
C VAL A 60 7.50 4.55 -26.87
N ASP A 61 7.04 4.51 -28.12
CA ASP A 61 5.93 3.69 -28.57
C ASP A 61 6.28 2.16 -28.58
N THR A 62 7.56 1.82 -28.48
CA THR A 62 8.04 0.43 -28.42
C THR A 62 8.23 -0.09 -26.99
N LEU A 63 7.98 0.73 -26.00
CA LEU A 63 8.20 0.40 -24.58
C LEU A 63 7.01 -0.39 -24.02
N SER A 64 7.32 -1.37 -23.18
CA SER A 64 6.32 -1.97 -22.29
C SER A 64 5.84 -0.95 -21.24
N GLY A 65 4.69 -1.19 -20.60
CA GLY A 65 4.17 -0.30 -19.58
C GLY A 65 5.18 -0.02 -18.44
N GLY A 66 5.89 -1.04 -17.96
CA GLY A 66 6.91 -0.87 -16.92
C GLY A 66 8.16 -0.13 -17.40
N GLU A 67 8.57 -0.28 -18.67
CA GLU A 67 9.66 0.51 -19.26
C GLU A 67 9.26 1.98 -19.41
N ALA A 68 8.04 2.24 -19.89
CA ALA A 68 7.51 3.59 -20.00
C ALA A 68 7.42 4.30 -18.63
N GLN A 69 7.00 3.57 -17.60
CA GLN A 69 6.98 4.05 -16.22
C GLN A 69 8.39 4.46 -15.75
N ARG A 70 9.40 3.60 -15.96
CA ARG A 70 10.78 3.90 -15.59
C ARG A 70 11.35 5.09 -16.37
N VAL A 71 10.99 5.26 -17.62
CA VAL A 71 11.35 6.45 -18.41
C VAL A 71 10.69 7.72 -17.83
N ALA A 72 9.41 7.65 -17.46
CA ALA A 72 8.71 8.78 -16.83
C ALA A 72 9.34 9.17 -15.47
N LEU A 73 9.71 8.17 -14.67
CA LEU A 73 10.43 8.38 -13.42
C LEU A 73 11.81 9.01 -13.65
N ALA A 74 12.59 8.49 -14.61
CA ALA A 74 13.88 9.04 -15.00
C ALA A 74 13.78 10.50 -15.45
N ARG A 75 12.77 10.82 -16.29
CA ARG A 75 12.48 12.19 -16.75
C ARG A 75 12.20 13.15 -15.59
N ALA A 76 11.43 12.68 -14.60
CA ALA A 76 11.05 13.48 -13.44
C ALA A 76 12.23 13.69 -12.46
N LEU A 77 13.11 12.70 -12.33
CA LEU A 77 14.28 12.73 -11.43
C LEU A 77 15.48 13.43 -12.04
N ALA A 78 15.69 13.37 -13.37
CA ALA A 78 16.88 13.90 -14.03
C ALA A 78 17.22 15.36 -13.65
N PRO A 79 16.26 16.29 -13.50
CA PRO A 79 16.56 17.65 -13.09
C PRO A 79 16.95 17.82 -11.60
N GLY A 80 16.98 16.76 -10.81
CA GLY A 80 17.27 16.80 -9.38
C GLY A 80 16.20 17.54 -8.57
N PRO A 81 14.92 17.14 -8.61
CA PRO A 81 13.86 17.85 -7.90
C PRO A 81 14.03 17.73 -6.39
N ARG A 82 13.62 18.77 -5.64
CA ARG A 82 13.55 18.73 -4.18
C ARG A 82 12.38 17.89 -3.66
N LEU A 83 11.32 17.77 -4.48
CA LEU A 83 10.13 16.98 -4.20
C LEU A 83 9.68 16.27 -5.47
N LEU A 84 9.44 14.98 -5.37
CA LEU A 84 8.83 14.18 -6.43
C LEU A 84 7.36 13.91 -6.08
N LEU A 85 6.46 14.22 -6.98
CA LEU A 85 5.04 13.90 -6.89
C LEU A 85 4.75 12.70 -7.81
N LEU A 86 4.15 11.66 -7.25
CA LEU A 86 3.75 10.44 -7.95
C LEU A 86 2.22 10.31 -7.83
N ASP A 87 1.52 10.45 -8.94
CA ASP A 87 0.05 10.39 -8.97
C ASP A 87 -0.39 9.08 -9.61
N GLU A 88 -0.79 8.11 -8.79
CA GLU A 88 -1.17 6.74 -9.15
C GLU A 88 -0.21 6.08 -10.18
N PRO A 89 1.11 6.13 -9.94
CA PRO A 89 2.08 5.79 -10.96
C PRO A 89 2.00 4.34 -11.43
N PHE A 90 1.46 3.42 -10.63
CA PHE A 90 1.40 2.00 -10.95
C PHE A 90 0.00 1.49 -11.33
N GLY A 91 -1.00 2.38 -11.39
CA GLY A 91 -2.41 2.02 -11.56
C GLY A 91 -2.74 1.27 -12.86
N SER A 92 -1.97 1.48 -13.94
CA SER A 92 -2.18 0.82 -15.24
C SER A 92 -1.44 -0.51 -15.42
N LEU A 93 -0.68 -0.97 -14.41
CA LEU A 93 0.14 -2.17 -14.51
C LEU A 93 -0.60 -3.41 -13.98
N ASP A 94 -0.25 -4.58 -14.54
CA ASP A 94 -0.66 -5.84 -13.95
C ASP A 94 -0.01 -6.05 -12.56
N ARG A 95 -0.59 -6.94 -11.75
CA ARG A 95 -0.20 -7.12 -10.35
C ARG A 95 1.28 -7.51 -10.18
N VAL A 96 1.77 -8.45 -10.99
CA VAL A 96 3.14 -9.00 -10.84
C VAL A 96 4.17 -7.91 -11.15
N LEU A 97 3.94 -7.19 -12.24
CA LEU A 97 4.81 -6.08 -12.65
C LEU A 97 4.74 -4.91 -11.65
N ARG A 98 3.55 -4.63 -11.13
CA ARG A 98 3.32 -3.60 -10.10
C ARG A 98 4.12 -3.90 -8.84
N ASP A 99 3.95 -5.09 -8.24
CA ASP A 99 4.62 -5.48 -6.99
C ASP A 99 6.15 -5.37 -7.12
N ARG A 100 6.68 -5.77 -8.27
CA ARG A 100 8.10 -5.64 -8.58
C ARG A 100 8.54 -4.17 -8.67
N LEU A 101 7.83 -3.34 -9.44
CA LEU A 101 8.19 -1.93 -9.66
C LEU A 101 8.04 -1.08 -8.39
N VAL A 102 7.04 -1.37 -7.56
CA VAL A 102 6.86 -0.74 -6.24
C VAL A 102 8.12 -0.92 -5.39
N GLY A 103 8.66 -2.13 -5.31
CA GLY A 103 9.90 -2.41 -4.60
C GLY A 103 11.12 -1.71 -5.20
N GLU A 104 11.28 -1.75 -6.54
CA GLU A 104 12.38 -1.12 -7.27
C GLU A 104 12.37 0.42 -7.08
N VAL A 105 11.21 1.06 -7.26
CA VAL A 105 11.05 2.51 -7.11
C VAL A 105 11.25 2.95 -5.66
N GLY A 106 10.68 2.26 -4.69
CA GLY A 106 10.90 2.54 -3.28
C GLY A 106 12.38 2.44 -2.89
N GLY A 107 13.08 1.40 -3.38
CA GLY A 107 14.53 1.23 -3.20
C GLY A 107 15.33 2.38 -3.82
N LEU A 108 14.98 2.79 -5.04
CA LEU A 108 15.64 3.90 -5.76
C LEU A 108 15.46 5.23 -5.02
N LEU A 109 14.23 5.56 -4.60
CA LEU A 109 13.94 6.81 -3.88
C LEU A 109 14.73 6.90 -2.57
N ARG A 110 14.80 5.79 -1.81
CA ARG A 110 15.61 5.72 -0.58
C ARG A 110 17.11 5.87 -0.86
N ALA A 111 17.63 5.19 -1.89
CA ALA A 111 19.04 5.26 -2.25
C ALA A 111 19.47 6.68 -2.69
N LEU A 112 18.57 7.43 -3.32
CA LEU A 112 18.79 8.80 -3.73
C LEU A 112 18.52 9.83 -2.62
N GLY A 113 17.95 9.42 -1.47
CA GLY A 113 17.46 10.35 -0.45
C GLY A 113 16.36 11.30 -0.96
N GLN A 114 15.59 10.84 -1.97
CA GLN A 114 14.62 11.67 -2.66
C GLN A 114 13.34 11.80 -1.83
N THR A 115 12.97 13.03 -1.47
CA THR A 115 11.66 13.31 -0.89
C THR A 115 10.57 13.10 -1.95
N ALA A 116 9.60 12.25 -1.64
CA ALA A 116 8.48 11.97 -2.54
C ALA A 116 7.13 12.07 -1.82
N LEU A 117 6.11 12.52 -2.56
CA LEU A 117 4.71 12.39 -2.19
C LEU A 117 4.05 11.45 -3.20
N HIS A 118 3.63 10.28 -2.73
CA HIS A 118 2.99 9.25 -3.53
C HIS A 118 1.49 9.21 -3.22
N VAL A 119 0.66 9.42 -4.23
CA VAL A 119 -0.79 9.27 -4.16
C VAL A 119 -1.16 7.94 -4.78
N THR A 120 -1.87 7.11 -4.03
CA THR A 120 -2.36 5.80 -4.49
C THR A 120 -3.66 5.45 -3.77
N HIS A 121 -4.47 4.62 -4.40
CA HIS A 121 -5.62 3.94 -3.78
C HIS A 121 -5.27 2.49 -3.39
N ASP A 122 -4.06 2.03 -3.70
CA ASP A 122 -3.55 0.71 -3.33
C ASP A 122 -2.78 0.80 -2.01
N ARG A 123 -3.29 0.14 -0.98
CA ARG A 123 -2.68 0.13 0.36
C ARG A 123 -1.34 -0.60 0.38
N ASP A 124 -1.19 -1.66 -0.44
CA ASP A 124 0.01 -2.48 -0.45
C ASP A 124 1.19 -1.67 -1.04
N GLU A 125 0.91 -0.82 -2.06
CA GLU A 125 1.87 0.19 -2.54
C GLU A 125 2.26 1.17 -1.44
N ALA A 126 1.27 1.74 -0.74
CA ALA A 126 1.53 2.70 0.32
C ALA A 126 2.39 2.08 1.45
N PHE A 127 2.08 0.87 1.88
CA PHE A 127 2.84 0.17 2.92
C PHE A 127 4.26 -0.19 2.51
N ALA A 128 4.50 -0.50 1.22
CA ALA A 128 5.81 -0.89 0.72
C ALA A 128 6.78 0.30 0.53
N ILE A 129 6.28 1.47 0.16
CA ILE A 129 7.12 2.62 -0.22
C ILE A 129 7.25 3.64 0.90
N ALA A 130 6.15 3.94 1.61
CA ALA A 130 6.06 5.14 2.43
C ALA A 130 6.72 5.00 3.80
N ASP A 131 7.43 6.05 4.22
CA ASP A 131 7.86 6.22 5.61
C ASP A 131 6.68 6.70 6.49
N ARG A 132 5.75 7.46 5.88
CA ARG A 132 4.52 7.95 6.54
C ARG A 132 3.35 7.87 5.57
N ILE A 133 2.19 7.47 6.09
CA ILE A 133 0.92 7.39 5.37
C ILE A 133 -0.04 8.45 5.89
N ALA A 134 -0.71 9.15 4.98
CA ALA A 134 -1.83 10.03 5.29
C ALA A 134 -3.10 9.48 4.61
N VAL A 135 -4.09 9.07 5.40
CA VAL A 135 -5.39 8.63 4.90
C VAL A 135 -6.30 9.85 4.72
N LEU A 136 -6.75 10.07 3.48
CA LEU A 136 -7.67 11.17 3.16
C LEU A 136 -9.12 10.67 3.13
N GLY A 137 -10.01 11.48 3.68
CA GLY A 137 -11.44 11.26 3.61
C GLY A 137 -12.21 12.56 3.67
N LYS A 138 -13.21 12.73 2.81
CA LYS A 138 -14.06 13.94 2.75
C LYS A 138 -13.24 15.24 2.67
N GLY A 139 -12.14 15.24 1.89
CA GLY A 139 -11.26 16.41 1.69
C GLY A 139 -10.38 16.77 2.89
N ARG A 140 -10.23 15.90 3.87
CA ARG A 140 -9.41 16.11 5.07
C ARG A 140 -8.53 14.90 5.36
N ILE A 141 -7.40 15.13 6.03
CA ILE A 141 -6.58 14.05 6.57
C ILE A 141 -7.32 13.47 7.78
N GLN A 142 -7.63 12.18 7.74
CA GLN A 142 -8.31 11.43 8.80
C GLN A 142 -7.29 10.81 9.77
N ARG A 143 -6.17 10.33 9.26
CA ARG A 143 -5.07 9.73 10.04
C ARG A 143 -3.76 9.99 9.33
N ILE A 144 -2.67 10.16 10.11
CA ILE A 144 -1.30 10.22 9.60
C ILE A 144 -0.38 9.55 10.60
N GLY A 145 0.55 8.74 10.11
CA GLY A 145 1.54 8.01 10.91
C GLY A 145 2.44 7.16 10.04
N THR A 146 3.31 6.38 10.65
CA THR A 146 4.04 5.31 9.95
C THR A 146 3.05 4.22 9.49
N PRO A 147 3.40 3.38 8.50
CA PRO A 147 2.57 2.24 8.09
C PRO A 147 2.10 1.38 9.27
N ALA A 148 3.02 1.04 10.17
CA ALA A 148 2.74 0.22 11.35
C ALA A 148 1.77 0.90 12.34
N GLU A 149 1.96 2.19 12.61
CA GLU A 149 1.06 2.95 13.51
C GLU A 149 -0.34 3.09 12.94
N VAL A 150 -0.47 3.41 11.65
CA VAL A 150 -1.77 3.59 11.00
C VAL A 150 -2.51 2.27 10.87
N TRP A 151 -1.80 1.17 10.65
CA TRP A 151 -2.36 -0.19 10.64
C TRP A 151 -2.82 -0.62 12.03
N ALA A 152 -1.97 -0.46 13.06
CA ALA A 152 -2.27 -0.91 14.42
C ALA A 152 -3.38 -0.09 15.08
N GLU A 153 -3.41 1.22 14.82
CA GLU A 153 -4.35 2.16 15.45
C GLU A 153 -4.96 3.09 14.39
N PRO A 154 -5.94 2.64 13.60
CA PRO A 154 -6.56 3.46 12.56
C PRO A 154 -7.36 4.65 13.10
N GLY A 155 -7.80 4.60 14.35
CA GLY A 155 -8.51 5.66 15.06
C GLY A 155 -10.00 5.73 14.72
N THR A 156 -10.40 5.57 13.47
CA THR A 156 -11.81 5.63 13.05
C THR A 156 -12.22 4.43 12.21
N VAL A 157 -13.52 4.10 12.22
CA VAL A 157 -14.10 3.06 11.34
C VAL A 157 -13.80 3.31 9.87
N TYR A 158 -13.81 4.59 9.44
CA TYR A 158 -13.49 4.95 8.06
C TYR A 158 -12.05 4.56 7.68
N VAL A 159 -11.09 4.93 8.50
CA VAL A 159 -9.66 4.60 8.25
C VAL A 159 -9.44 3.09 8.27
N ALA A 160 -10.01 2.39 9.25
CA ALA A 160 -9.92 0.93 9.34
C ALA A 160 -10.43 0.24 8.07
N ARG A 161 -11.57 0.69 7.51
CA ARG A 161 -12.11 0.18 6.25
C ARG A 161 -11.20 0.49 5.05
N CYS A 162 -10.66 1.71 4.98
CA CYS A 162 -9.70 2.09 3.91
C CYS A 162 -8.47 1.19 3.92
N LEU A 163 -7.99 0.80 5.09
CA LEU A 163 -6.87 -0.12 5.25
C LEU A 163 -7.23 -1.58 4.98
N GLY A 164 -8.54 -1.91 4.85
CA GLY A 164 -9.02 -3.26 4.57
C GLY A 164 -9.17 -4.14 5.81
N HIS A 165 -9.29 -3.55 6.99
CA HIS A 165 -9.69 -4.31 8.17
C HIS A 165 -11.13 -4.80 8.03
N GLU A 166 -11.36 -6.11 8.20
CA GLU A 166 -12.66 -6.75 8.04
C GLU A 166 -13.42 -6.87 9.38
N ASN A 167 -12.72 -7.07 10.52
CA ASN A 167 -13.34 -7.36 11.81
C ASN A 167 -13.66 -6.07 12.58
N LEU A 168 -14.63 -5.31 12.08
CA LEU A 168 -15.18 -4.13 12.74
C LEU A 168 -16.45 -4.51 13.46
N ILE A 169 -16.43 -4.50 14.79
CA ILE A 169 -17.45 -5.09 15.64
C ILE A 169 -18.16 -4.00 16.44
N GLU A 170 -19.48 -3.93 16.30
CA GLU A 170 -20.31 -3.08 17.13
C GLU A 170 -20.55 -3.72 18.50
N LEU A 171 -20.41 -2.94 19.55
CA LEU A 171 -20.60 -3.35 20.94
C LEU A 171 -21.89 -2.78 21.48
N ASP A 172 -22.56 -3.55 22.35
CA ASP A 172 -23.72 -3.10 23.11
C ASP A 172 -23.35 -2.03 24.16
N SER A 173 -24.36 -1.52 24.90
CA SER A 173 -24.17 -0.52 25.94
C SER A 173 -23.28 -0.97 27.09
N GLY A 174 -23.09 -2.28 27.26
CA GLY A 174 -22.17 -2.88 28.25
C GLY A 174 -20.76 -3.15 27.70
N GLY A 175 -20.49 -2.82 26.42
CA GLY A 175 -19.21 -3.11 25.75
C GLY A 175 -19.04 -4.57 25.37
N ARG A 176 -20.12 -5.28 25.11
CA ARG A 176 -20.17 -6.72 24.83
C ARG A 176 -20.53 -7.03 23.39
N CYS A 177 -20.07 -8.16 22.92
CA CYS A 177 -20.46 -8.82 21.69
C CYS A 177 -20.37 -10.35 21.89
N PRO A 178 -20.66 -11.18 20.87
CA PRO A 178 -20.52 -12.64 21.00
C PRO A 178 -19.12 -13.14 21.40
N LEU A 179 -18.07 -12.34 21.18
CA LEU A 179 -16.70 -12.66 21.64
C LEU A 179 -16.48 -12.31 23.13
N GLY A 180 -17.47 -11.80 23.84
CA GLY A 180 -17.35 -11.38 25.21
C GLY A 180 -17.36 -9.86 25.41
N ARG A 181 -16.81 -9.40 26.54
CA ARG A 181 -16.70 -7.97 26.84
C ARG A 181 -15.37 -7.44 26.30
N LEU A 182 -15.41 -6.54 25.31
CA LEU A 182 -14.22 -6.02 24.61
C LEU A 182 -13.90 -4.57 25.00
N ALA A 183 -14.88 -3.79 25.54
CA ALA A 183 -14.68 -2.41 25.99
C ALA A 183 -15.55 -2.08 27.20
N LYS A 184 -15.55 -0.80 27.62
CA LYS A 184 -16.34 -0.34 28.79
C LYS A 184 -17.74 0.18 28.44
N GLY A 185 -18.10 0.30 27.17
CA GLY A 185 -19.38 0.85 26.73
C GLY A 185 -19.65 0.59 25.26
N ALA A 186 -20.76 1.11 24.75
CA ALA A 186 -21.12 1.03 23.36
C ALA A 186 -20.07 1.70 22.47
N GLY A 187 -19.93 1.21 21.26
CA GLY A 187 -19.01 1.75 20.25
C GLY A 187 -18.61 0.69 19.23
N THR A 188 -17.69 1.05 18.35
CA THR A 188 -17.12 0.10 17.42
C THR A 188 -15.67 -0.22 17.82
N VAL A 189 -15.31 -1.48 17.73
CA VAL A 189 -13.91 -1.92 17.92
C VAL A 189 -13.41 -2.61 16.66
N LEU A 190 -12.12 -2.46 16.41
CA LEU A 190 -11.38 -3.30 15.49
C LEU A 190 -10.85 -4.52 16.26
N VAL A 191 -11.04 -5.70 15.71
CA VAL A 191 -10.33 -6.91 16.16
C VAL A 191 -9.31 -7.31 15.09
N HIS A 192 -8.03 -7.16 15.38
CA HIS A 192 -6.94 -7.58 14.49
C HIS A 192 -6.98 -9.09 14.27
N GLY A 193 -7.29 -9.53 13.05
CA GLY A 193 -7.44 -10.95 12.73
C GLY A 193 -6.15 -11.77 12.92
N ASP A 194 -5.00 -11.17 12.70
CA ASP A 194 -3.67 -11.74 12.91
C ASP A 194 -3.30 -11.95 14.40
N ARG A 195 -4.08 -11.35 15.30
CA ARG A 195 -3.99 -11.52 16.76
C ARG A 195 -5.14 -12.37 17.34
N VAL A 196 -5.82 -13.09 16.47
CA VAL A 196 -6.83 -14.07 16.87
C VAL A 196 -6.27 -15.46 16.64
N VAL A 197 -6.21 -16.26 17.69
CA VAL A 197 -5.77 -17.65 17.64
C VAL A 197 -6.98 -18.57 17.58
N ILE A 198 -6.94 -19.52 16.65
CA ILE A 198 -7.93 -20.60 16.52
C ILE A 198 -7.43 -21.79 17.29
N GLY A 199 -8.15 -22.19 18.34
CA GLY A 199 -7.84 -23.35 19.17
C GLY A 199 -8.87 -24.48 19.07
N PRO A 200 -8.58 -25.65 19.67
CA PRO A 200 -9.57 -26.71 19.79
C PRO A 200 -10.72 -26.28 20.71
N SER A 201 -11.96 -26.64 20.35
CA SER A 201 -13.16 -26.38 21.16
C SER A 201 -13.20 -27.32 22.36
N GLY A 202 -12.53 -27.00 23.43
CA GLY A 202 -12.50 -27.89 24.62
C GLY A 202 -12.31 -27.15 25.94
N ASP A 203 -11.97 -25.90 25.91
CA ASP A 203 -11.83 -25.05 27.08
C ASP A 203 -12.99 -24.06 27.15
N ASN A 204 -13.81 -24.19 28.19
CA ASN A 204 -14.98 -23.31 28.42
C ASN A 204 -14.64 -21.85 28.70
N SER A 205 -13.36 -21.48 28.67
CA SER A 205 -12.89 -20.09 28.90
C SER A 205 -12.96 -19.19 27.71
N SER A 206 -13.02 -19.70 26.48
CA SER A 206 -13.00 -18.94 25.24
C SER A 206 -14.30 -19.11 24.45
N PRO A 207 -14.76 -18.06 23.74
CA PRO A 207 -15.93 -18.18 22.84
C PRO A 207 -15.70 -19.28 21.80
N VAL A 208 -16.71 -20.11 21.58
CA VAL A 208 -16.71 -21.15 20.55
C VAL A 208 -17.48 -20.67 19.34
N GLY A 209 -16.92 -20.85 18.17
CA GLY A 209 -17.55 -20.53 16.90
C GLY A 209 -17.46 -21.67 15.90
N THR A 210 -18.29 -21.58 14.86
CA THR A 210 -18.29 -22.54 13.75
C THR A 210 -17.62 -21.94 12.54
N VAL A 211 -16.70 -22.65 11.92
CA VAL A 211 -16.07 -22.24 10.65
C VAL A 211 -17.11 -22.28 9.54
N VAL A 212 -17.42 -21.12 8.96
CA VAL A 212 -18.40 -20.97 7.88
C VAL A 212 -17.75 -20.87 6.50
N GLU A 213 -16.48 -20.46 6.43
CA GLU A 213 -15.73 -20.34 5.18
C GLU A 213 -14.24 -20.55 5.44
N SER A 214 -13.54 -21.14 4.48
CA SER A 214 -12.09 -21.37 4.54
C SER A 214 -11.51 -21.17 3.14
N VAL A 215 -10.83 -20.04 2.91
CA VAL A 215 -10.30 -19.64 1.60
C VAL A 215 -8.79 -19.58 1.62
N PHE A 216 -8.15 -20.41 0.82
CA PHE A 216 -6.70 -20.40 0.66
C PHE A 216 -6.24 -19.16 -0.11
N ARG A 217 -5.27 -18.42 0.44
CA ARG A 217 -4.70 -17.19 -0.13
C ARG A 217 -3.18 -17.27 -0.36
N GLY A 218 -2.70 -18.44 -0.78
CA GLY A 218 -1.27 -18.68 -1.00
C GLY A 218 -0.57 -19.17 0.25
N GLU A 219 0.02 -18.30 1.04
CA GLU A 219 0.75 -18.66 2.27
C GLU A 219 -0.16 -18.89 3.47
N THR A 220 -1.34 -18.25 3.48
CA THR A 220 -2.31 -18.37 4.57
C THR A 220 -3.68 -18.76 4.04
N THR A 221 -4.53 -19.20 4.94
CA THR A 221 -5.95 -19.46 4.73
C THR A 221 -6.75 -18.43 5.52
N LEU A 222 -7.62 -17.68 4.87
CA LEU A 222 -8.60 -16.85 5.57
C LEU A 222 -9.74 -17.75 6.05
N VAL A 223 -9.86 -17.91 7.36
CA VAL A 223 -10.91 -18.68 8.03
C VAL A 223 -11.97 -17.71 8.55
N ARG A 224 -13.21 -17.84 8.09
CA ARG A 224 -14.33 -17.08 8.63
C ARG A 224 -15.07 -17.91 9.66
N ILE A 225 -15.17 -17.37 10.89
CA ILE A 225 -15.73 -18.05 12.04
C ILE A 225 -16.98 -17.30 12.48
N ARG A 226 -18.08 -18.01 12.61
CA ARG A 226 -19.34 -17.47 13.16
C ARG A 226 -19.40 -17.76 14.66
N VAL A 227 -19.52 -16.69 15.45
CA VAL A 227 -19.71 -16.75 16.90
C VAL A 227 -21.04 -16.02 17.21
N GLY A 228 -22.09 -16.74 17.50
CA GLY A 228 -23.44 -16.17 17.58
C GLY A 228 -23.88 -15.60 16.21
N ASP A 229 -24.22 -14.32 16.18
CA ASP A 229 -24.57 -13.56 14.97
C ASP A 229 -23.36 -12.86 14.30
N LEU A 230 -22.19 -12.86 14.97
CA LEU A 230 -20.96 -12.24 14.47
C LEU A 230 -20.19 -13.20 13.57
N VAL A 231 -19.60 -12.68 12.47
CA VAL A 231 -18.63 -13.40 11.65
C VAL A 231 -17.31 -12.63 11.66
N ILE A 232 -16.22 -13.29 12.02
CA ILE A 232 -14.86 -12.73 12.01
C ILE A 232 -13.99 -13.47 11.02
N GLY A 233 -13.06 -12.74 10.38
CA GLY A 233 -12.03 -13.28 9.50
C GLY A 233 -10.69 -13.42 10.24
N VAL A 234 -10.12 -14.61 10.24
CA VAL A 234 -8.86 -14.94 10.92
C VAL A 234 -7.90 -15.53 9.89
N PRO A 235 -6.74 -14.91 9.62
CA PRO A 235 -5.69 -15.56 8.83
C PRO A 235 -5.08 -16.70 9.63
N SER A 236 -4.97 -17.88 9.03
CA SER A 236 -4.43 -19.09 9.66
C SER A 236 -3.43 -19.77 8.72
N THR A 237 -2.35 -20.32 9.28
CA THR A 237 -1.45 -21.21 8.55
C THR A 237 -1.96 -22.66 8.54
N ALA A 238 -2.83 -23.00 9.50
CA ALA A 238 -3.48 -24.31 9.57
C ALA A 238 -4.73 -24.34 8.68
N ARG A 239 -4.98 -25.49 8.04
CA ARG A 239 -6.25 -25.76 7.35
C ARG A 239 -7.31 -26.15 8.38
N VAL A 240 -8.35 -25.32 8.48
CA VAL A 240 -9.49 -25.62 9.32
C VAL A 240 -10.70 -25.88 8.42
N GLY A 241 -11.35 -27.01 8.58
CA GLY A 241 -12.48 -27.42 7.76
C GLY A 241 -13.74 -26.61 8.04
N VAL A 242 -14.53 -26.33 7.00
CA VAL A 242 -15.87 -25.72 7.16
C VAL A 242 -16.76 -26.67 7.99
N GLY A 243 -17.54 -26.13 8.93
CA GLY A 243 -18.35 -26.85 9.89
C GLY A 243 -17.63 -27.26 11.18
N SER A 244 -16.31 -27.07 11.26
CA SER A 244 -15.56 -27.36 12.52
C SER A 244 -15.95 -26.35 13.60
N GLU A 245 -16.09 -26.83 14.83
CA GLU A 245 -16.17 -25.98 16.01
C GLU A 245 -14.77 -25.64 16.51
N VAL A 246 -14.52 -24.37 16.77
CA VAL A 246 -13.22 -23.85 17.18
C VAL A 246 -13.36 -22.84 18.32
N ALA A 247 -12.38 -22.81 19.20
CA ALA A 247 -12.26 -21.74 20.19
C ALA A 247 -11.62 -20.51 19.54
N VAL A 248 -12.16 -19.31 19.84
CA VAL A 248 -11.66 -18.02 19.39
C VAL A 248 -10.95 -17.34 20.54
N ILE A 249 -9.64 -17.24 20.47
CA ILE A 249 -8.79 -16.67 21.52
C ILE A 249 -8.24 -15.33 21.04
N LEU A 250 -8.54 -14.26 21.75
CA LEU A 250 -8.01 -12.92 21.48
C LEU A 250 -6.70 -12.72 22.24
N GLU A 251 -5.61 -12.47 21.51
CA GLU A 251 -4.33 -12.12 22.13
C GLU A 251 -4.33 -10.70 22.71
N PRO A 252 -3.43 -10.37 23.66
CA PRO A 252 -3.27 -9.00 24.14
C PRO A 252 -3.04 -8.01 22.98
N GLY A 253 -3.82 -6.92 22.98
CA GLY A 253 -3.76 -5.91 21.90
C GLY A 253 -4.49 -6.29 20.60
N ALA A 254 -5.25 -7.38 20.58
CA ALA A 254 -6.10 -7.74 19.44
C ALA A 254 -7.24 -6.73 19.22
N VAL A 255 -7.69 -6.07 20.29
CA VAL A 255 -8.87 -5.19 20.27
C VAL A 255 -8.45 -3.72 20.35
N VAL A 256 -8.89 -2.92 19.39
CA VAL A 256 -8.61 -1.47 19.32
C VAL A 256 -9.94 -0.72 19.24
N PRO A 257 -10.23 0.20 20.15
CA PRO A 257 -11.40 1.06 20.08
C PRO A 257 -11.33 2.00 18.87
N LEU A 258 -12.46 2.26 18.23
CA LEU A 258 -12.60 3.19 17.11
C LEU A 258 -13.63 4.26 17.42
N ASP A 259 -13.36 5.50 16.94
CA ASP A 259 -14.26 6.64 17.01
C ASP A 259 -15.27 6.68 15.84
#